data_56eb103ea69c72e152999331e4b7ffea
#
_entry.id   56eb103ea69c72e152999331e4b7ffea
#
_cell.length_a   1.000
_cell.length_b   1.000
_cell.length_c   1.000
_cell.angle_alpha   90.00
_cell.angle_beta   90.00
_cell.angle_gamma   90.00
#
_symmetry.space_group_name_H-M   'P 1'
#
loop_
_entity.id
_entity.type
_entity.pdbx_description
1 polymer ?
#
loop_
_entity_poly.entity_id
_entity_poly.type
_entity_poly.pdbx_seq_one_letter_code
_entity_poly.pdbx_strand_id
1 'polypeptide(L)'
;MANERGIIKLSRRQLYDGIWLLSVAGVARKYHLNYPRLMAACKEADIPYPASGYWTRKNMGKDVSKEVVPLKGDENKLVALQTDDSVKKRKTETAEVSSQKTPVPEAISENTTQENPPMRDVDDKAGTAIVPAEQPKEKYMDFVESDVLSFLEKEEREKVLAAAYTLEVNKDNRLHKVLVQYKKRVADYASELKKAQSREYYNPRVHKPQNEPEFFKEVSEKGTERMMAILDALFKAIEKLGGSVQEDLSVRIRSDIVQFKVAELQDKIPHELTKQEAQALIKYKDELKHNSWASKPQIRKYDHVYNGNLRITIGVNYIRDSAKGKLEDRLGDILIEFYEKFEENRIERERREAEQCKREEEARRREELRKRKETEIKRTKELANKAEDYRIAAEIRALIFAMIEKGDEEATPEWIEWAKEKADWYDPTVAREDEYLGKRDHGKDKSEKDPDKLIETRSWYW
;
A
#
# COMPACT_ATOMS: atom_id res chain seq x y z
N MET A 1 -14.28 19.10 23.43
CA MET A 1 -15.31 18.40 24.19
C MET A 1 -16.18 17.62 23.23
N ALA A 2 -16.01 16.32 23.15
CA ALA A 2 -16.83 15.44 22.31
C ALA A 2 -18.08 15.08 23.12
N ASN A 3 -19.24 15.42 22.61
CA ASN A 3 -20.50 15.10 23.23
C ASN A 3 -21.09 13.82 22.59
N GLU A 4 -21.85 13.06 23.33
CA GLU A 4 -22.31 11.66 23.14
C GLU A 4 -23.01 11.27 21.81
N ARG A 5 -22.97 12.12 20.77
CA ARG A 5 -23.55 11.84 19.44
C ARG A 5 -22.65 12.15 18.26
N GLY A 6 -21.34 12.21 18.45
CA GLY A 6 -20.42 12.47 17.33
C GLY A 6 -20.61 13.86 16.68
N ILE A 7 -21.05 14.86 17.42
CA ILE A 7 -21.18 16.24 16.97
C ILE A 7 -20.01 17.07 17.48
N ILE A 8 -19.26 17.69 16.57
CA ILE A 8 -18.20 18.64 16.88
C ILE A 8 -18.74 20.06 16.63
N LYS A 9 -18.53 20.95 17.59
CA LYS A 9 -18.86 22.38 17.45
C LYS A 9 -17.58 23.17 17.24
N LEU A 10 -17.46 23.87 16.10
CA LEU A 10 -16.34 24.74 15.76
C LEU A 10 -16.87 26.15 15.50
N SER A 11 -16.08 27.18 15.87
CA SER A 11 -16.45 28.56 15.53
C SER A 11 -16.25 28.81 14.02
N ARG A 12 -16.97 29.75 13.47
CA ARG A 12 -16.81 30.19 12.07
C ARG A 12 -15.35 30.57 11.79
N ARG A 13 -14.69 31.23 12.72
CA ARG A 13 -13.27 31.59 12.62
C ARG A 13 -12.36 30.36 12.54
N GLN A 14 -12.56 29.37 13.41
CA GLN A 14 -11.77 28.14 13.41
C GLN A 14 -11.95 27.34 12.12
N LEU A 15 -13.16 27.29 11.58
CA LEU A 15 -13.43 26.64 10.29
C LEU A 15 -12.78 27.39 9.14
N TYR A 16 -12.91 28.73 9.11
CA TYR A 16 -12.29 29.59 8.10
C TYR A 16 -10.78 29.41 8.08
N ASP A 17 -10.10 29.59 9.22
CA ASP A 17 -8.65 29.45 9.33
C ASP A 17 -8.20 28.03 8.93
N GLY A 18 -8.92 27.00 9.39
CA GLY A 18 -8.65 25.60 9.02
C GLY A 18 -8.77 25.35 7.50
N ILE A 19 -9.78 25.91 6.86
CA ILE A 19 -10.03 25.75 5.40
C ILE A 19 -8.95 26.45 4.57
N TRP A 20 -8.55 27.66 4.95
CA TRP A 20 -7.51 28.41 4.24
C TRP A 20 -6.08 27.92 4.55
N LEU A 21 -5.89 27.13 5.64
CA LEU A 21 -4.63 26.49 6.00
C LEU A 21 -4.49 25.07 5.39
N LEU A 22 -5.53 24.24 5.51
CA LEU A 22 -5.48 22.80 5.21
C LEU A 22 -6.34 22.35 4.03
N SER A 23 -7.12 23.23 3.42
CA SER A 23 -8.23 22.96 2.49
C SER A 23 -9.49 22.37 3.17
N VAL A 24 -10.63 22.42 2.49
CA VAL A 24 -11.89 21.80 2.98
C VAL A 24 -11.72 20.29 3.19
N ALA A 25 -11.04 19.62 2.25
CA ALA A 25 -10.74 18.19 2.37
C ALA A 25 -9.75 17.88 3.54
N GLY A 26 -8.81 18.80 3.81
CA GLY A 26 -7.89 18.69 4.93
C GLY A 26 -8.61 18.81 6.29
N VAL A 27 -9.54 19.76 6.41
CA VAL A 27 -10.39 19.93 7.59
C VAL A 27 -11.31 18.71 7.78
N ALA A 28 -11.92 18.19 6.72
CA ALA A 28 -12.75 17.00 6.77
C ALA A 28 -11.95 15.78 7.31
N ARG A 29 -10.73 15.58 6.85
CA ARG A 29 -9.84 14.51 7.36
C ARG A 29 -9.41 14.72 8.81
N LYS A 30 -9.05 15.96 9.17
CA LYS A 30 -8.57 16.28 10.53
C LYS A 30 -9.64 16.00 11.60
N TYR A 31 -10.90 16.31 11.31
CA TYR A 31 -12.00 16.18 12.26
C TYR A 31 -12.92 14.98 11.98
N HIS A 32 -12.55 14.09 11.04
CA HIS A 32 -13.35 12.92 10.63
C HIS A 32 -14.78 13.29 10.22
N LEU A 33 -14.90 14.34 9.38
CA LEU A 33 -16.17 14.86 8.90
C LEU A 33 -16.46 14.35 7.48
N ASN A 34 -17.75 14.22 7.17
CA ASN A 34 -18.18 13.94 5.81
C ASN A 34 -17.99 15.20 4.95
N TYR A 35 -17.22 15.11 3.86
CA TYR A 35 -16.87 16.24 2.99
C TYR A 35 -18.09 16.98 2.42
N PRO A 36 -19.12 16.33 1.80
CA PRO A 36 -20.32 16.97 1.33
C PRO A 36 -21.09 17.75 2.42
N ARG A 37 -21.19 17.16 3.63
CA ARG A 37 -21.86 17.82 4.77
C ARG A 37 -21.07 19.03 5.28
N LEU A 38 -19.74 18.94 5.33
CA LEU A 38 -18.90 20.08 5.67
C LEU A 38 -19.06 21.23 4.66
N MET A 39 -19.11 20.91 3.35
CA MET A 39 -19.37 21.92 2.30
C MET A 39 -20.73 22.58 2.45
N ALA A 40 -21.78 21.81 2.76
CA ALA A 40 -23.12 22.35 3.01
C ALA A 40 -23.13 23.28 4.23
N ALA A 41 -22.50 22.87 5.33
CA ALA A 41 -22.38 23.67 6.54
C ALA A 41 -21.58 24.97 6.34
N CYS A 42 -20.53 24.94 5.51
CA CYS A 42 -19.78 26.15 5.14
C CYS A 42 -20.63 27.13 4.34
N LYS A 43 -21.48 26.64 3.42
CA LYS A 43 -22.42 27.47 2.66
C LYS A 43 -23.51 28.07 3.57
N GLU A 44 -24.08 27.26 4.45
CA GLU A 44 -25.13 27.70 5.40
C GLU A 44 -24.60 28.72 6.41
N ALA A 45 -23.36 28.54 6.86
CA ALA A 45 -22.71 29.46 7.78
C ALA A 45 -22.03 30.65 7.09
N ASP A 46 -22.16 30.82 5.79
CA ASP A 46 -21.53 31.88 4.98
C ASP A 46 -20.02 32.00 5.23
N ILE A 47 -19.33 30.85 5.20
CA ILE A 47 -17.85 30.74 5.38
C ILE A 47 -17.23 30.65 3.99
N PRO A 48 -16.42 31.64 3.56
CA PRO A 48 -15.75 31.60 2.28
C PRO A 48 -14.66 30.51 2.26
N TYR A 49 -14.59 29.79 1.16
CA TYR A 49 -13.60 28.75 0.91
C TYR A 49 -12.91 28.94 -0.43
N PRO A 50 -11.67 28.44 -0.60
CA PRO A 50 -10.88 28.64 -1.81
C PRO A 50 -11.57 28.06 -3.06
N ALA A 51 -11.48 28.77 -4.17
CA ALA A 51 -11.96 28.31 -5.48
C ALA A 51 -11.15 27.11 -5.99
N SER A 52 -11.73 26.36 -6.95
CA SER A 52 -11.03 25.27 -7.62
C SER A 52 -9.70 25.76 -8.22
N GLY A 53 -8.62 25.02 -7.98
CA GLY A 53 -7.28 25.37 -8.46
C GLY A 53 -6.48 26.34 -7.57
N TYR A 54 -7.06 26.91 -6.50
CA TYR A 54 -6.33 27.76 -5.55
C TYR A 54 -5.07 27.06 -4.99
N TRP A 55 -5.24 25.84 -4.49
CA TRP A 55 -4.15 25.06 -3.91
C TRP A 55 -3.10 24.67 -4.94
N THR A 56 -3.51 24.37 -6.16
CA THR A 56 -2.58 24.08 -7.27
C THR A 56 -1.74 25.32 -7.59
N ARG A 57 -2.36 26.52 -7.66
CA ARG A 57 -1.61 27.77 -7.89
C ARG A 57 -0.68 28.12 -6.73
N LYS A 58 -1.13 27.95 -5.50
CA LYS A 58 -0.33 28.17 -4.29
C LYS A 58 0.89 27.25 -4.25
N ASN A 59 0.72 25.96 -4.55
CA ASN A 59 1.82 24.99 -4.59
C ASN A 59 2.80 25.20 -5.75
N MET A 60 2.34 25.89 -6.81
CA MET A 60 3.19 26.32 -7.91
C MET A 60 3.91 27.67 -7.65
N GLY A 61 3.86 28.18 -6.42
CA GLY A 61 4.52 29.45 -6.04
C GLY A 61 3.86 30.70 -6.61
N LYS A 62 2.63 30.61 -7.19
CA LYS A 62 1.90 31.79 -7.67
C LYS A 62 1.32 32.58 -6.51
N ASP A 63 1.38 33.91 -6.59
CA ASP A 63 0.75 34.78 -5.61
C ASP A 63 -0.79 34.63 -5.66
N VAL A 64 -1.36 34.05 -4.61
CA VAL A 64 -2.79 33.84 -4.44
C VAL A 64 -3.38 34.69 -3.32
N SER A 65 -2.60 35.67 -2.80
CA SER A 65 -3.02 36.53 -1.68
C SER A 65 -4.29 37.31 -1.98
N LYS A 66 -4.50 37.70 -3.23
CA LYS A 66 -5.70 38.45 -3.70
C LYS A 66 -6.96 37.57 -3.78
N GLU A 67 -6.82 36.25 -3.75
CA GLU A 67 -7.95 35.31 -3.82
C GLU A 67 -8.54 34.99 -2.45
N VAL A 68 -7.87 35.41 -1.35
CA VAL A 68 -8.34 35.18 0.01
C VAL A 68 -9.51 36.13 0.30
N VAL A 69 -10.70 35.57 0.43
CA VAL A 69 -11.91 36.32 0.76
C VAL A 69 -12.03 36.41 2.27
N PRO A 70 -12.07 37.63 2.88
CA PRO A 70 -12.18 37.80 4.32
C PRO A 70 -13.51 37.28 4.87
N LEU A 71 -13.48 36.72 6.09
CA LEU A 71 -14.69 36.29 6.80
C LEU A 71 -15.53 37.51 7.21
N LYS A 72 -16.83 37.53 6.86
CA LYS A 72 -17.75 38.59 7.22
C LYS A 72 -18.74 38.11 8.29
N GLY A 73 -19.14 39.00 9.20
CA GLY A 73 -20.12 38.74 10.26
C GLY A 73 -19.52 38.16 11.54
N ASP A 74 -20.36 37.54 12.39
CA ASP A 74 -19.97 37.06 13.71
C ASP A 74 -19.01 35.86 13.59
N GLU A 75 -17.76 36.06 13.98
CA GLU A 75 -16.67 35.09 13.91
C GLU A 75 -16.80 33.96 14.97
N ASN A 76 -17.47 34.25 16.08
CA ASN A 76 -17.61 33.31 17.20
C ASN A 76 -18.83 32.39 17.11
N LYS A 77 -19.70 32.60 16.12
CA LYS A 77 -20.87 31.74 15.90
C LYS A 77 -20.43 30.28 15.73
N LEU A 78 -21.00 29.39 16.56
CA LEU A 78 -20.69 27.97 16.54
C LEU A 78 -21.45 27.25 15.41
N VAL A 79 -20.72 26.44 14.65
CA VAL A 79 -21.26 25.56 13.62
C VAL A 79 -21.16 24.12 14.14
N ALA A 80 -22.30 23.42 14.19
CA ALA A 80 -22.37 22.02 14.61
C ALA A 80 -22.13 21.10 13.42
N LEU A 81 -21.15 20.23 13.50
CA LEU A 81 -20.72 19.30 12.43
C LEU A 81 -20.82 17.86 12.94
N GLN A 82 -21.47 16.99 12.18
CA GLN A 82 -21.54 15.56 12.49
C GLN A 82 -20.27 14.85 12.02
N THR A 83 -19.68 14.06 12.91
CA THR A 83 -18.58 13.13 12.55
C THR A 83 -19.12 11.94 11.75
N ASP A 84 -18.30 11.44 10.84
CA ASP A 84 -18.65 10.30 10.00
C ASP A 84 -18.29 9.00 10.74
N ASP A 85 -19.28 8.33 11.31
CA ASP A 85 -19.11 7.05 12.03
C ASP A 85 -18.75 5.87 11.10
N SER A 86 -18.84 6.05 9.78
CA SER A 86 -18.49 5.01 8.80
C SER A 86 -17.01 4.62 8.84
N VAL A 87 -16.13 5.51 9.31
CA VAL A 87 -14.70 5.24 9.46
C VAL A 87 -14.39 4.33 10.67
N LYS A 88 -15.23 4.35 11.70
CA LYS A 88 -15.10 3.45 12.86
C LYS A 88 -15.50 2.01 12.52
N LYS A 89 -16.55 1.79 11.71
CA LYS A 89 -16.98 0.47 11.28
C LYS A 89 -15.94 -0.23 10.38
N ARG A 90 -15.24 0.49 9.51
CA ARG A 90 -14.17 -0.10 8.68
C ARG A 90 -12.94 -0.60 9.46
N LYS A 91 -12.68 -0.07 10.66
CA LYS A 91 -11.56 -0.53 11.52
C LYS A 91 -11.91 -1.75 12.38
N THR A 92 -13.20 -2.02 12.63
CA THR A 92 -13.65 -3.19 13.39
C THR A 92 -14.02 -4.38 12.50
N GLU A 93 -14.44 -4.14 11.26
CA GLU A 93 -14.79 -5.24 10.32
C GLU A 93 -13.57 -5.89 9.63
N THR A 94 -12.38 -5.25 9.69
CA THR A 94 -11.14 -5.84 9.14
C THR A 94 -10.46 -6.83 10.10
N ALA A 95 -11.01 -7.04 11.30
CA ALA A 95 -10.42 -7.93 12.31
C ALA A 95 -11.12 -9.30 12.45
N GLU A 96 -12.26 -9.55 11.78
CA GLU A 96 -13.05 -10.78 11.99
C GLU A 96 -13.41 -11.61 10.75
N VAL A 97 -12.87 -11.33 9.56
CA VAL A 97 -13.12 -12.17 8.38
C VAL A 97 -11.84 -12.70 7.78
N SER A 98 -11.34 -13.77 8.39
CA SER A 98 -10.42 -14.69 7.75
C SER A 98 -10.85 -16.12 8.11
N SER A 99 -11.85 -16.63 7.44
CA SER A 99 -12.10 -18.07 7.19
C SER A 99 -13.47 -18.24 6.54
N GLN A 100 -13.52 -18.32 5.22
CA GLN A 100 -14.32 -19.32 4.51
C GLN A 100 -14.25 -19.11 3.00
N LYS A 101 -14.00 -20.23 2.31
CA LYS A 101 -13.84 -20.36 0.85
C LYS A 101 -15.18 -20.27 0.12
N THR A 102 -15.16 -19.51 -1.00
CA THR A 102 -15.82 -19.69 -2.32
C THR A 102 -17.32 -20.05 -2.42
N PRO A 103 -18.04 -19.76 -3.51
CA PRO A 103 -17.61 -19.60 -4.91
C PRO A 103 -18.15 -18.35 -5.65
N VAL A 104 -17.59 -18.14 -6.84
CA VAL A 104 -17.93 -17.13 -7.86
C VAL A 104 -19.31 -17.41 -8.48
N PRO A 105 -20.06 -16.36 -8.84
CA PRO A 105 -20.60 -16.32 -10.20
C PRO A 105 -20.31 -15.02 -10.96
N GLU A 106 -20.25 -15.18 -12.27
CA GLU A 106 -19.99 -14.25 -13.34
C GLU A 106 -20.97 -13.08 -13.48
N ALA A 107 -20.40 -12.04 -14.11
CA ALA A 107 -20.99 -11.08 -15.04
C ALA A 107 -22.01 -10.05 -14.49
N ILE A 108 -21.70 -8.81 -14.65
CA ILE A 108 -22.24 -7.94 -15.70
C ILE A 108 -21.48 -6.59 -15.64
N SER A 109 -20.94 -6.24 -16.81
CA SER A 109 -20.31 -4.99 -17.18
C SER A 109 -21.35 -3.86 -17.22
N GLU A 110 -21.10 -2.76 -16.52
CA GLU A 110 -21.66 -1.48 -16.93
C GLU A 110 -20.56 -0.42 -16.90
N ASN A 111 -20.18 -0.02 -18.12
CA ASN A 111 -19.37 1.14 -18.46
C ASN A 111 -20.09 2.42 -18.00
N THR A 112 -19.48 3.16 -17.09
CA THR A 112 -19.76 4.57 -16.94
C THR A 112 -18.52 5.36 -17.33
N THR A 113 -18.49 5.80 -18.56
CA THR A 113 -17.53 6.72 -19.13
C THR A 113 -17.76 8.08 -18.48
N GLN A 114 -16.90 8.52 -17.58
CA GLN A 114 -16.84 9.91 -17.18
C GLN A 114 -16.00 10.68 -18.20
N GLU A 115 -16.68 11.48 -18.99
CA GLU A 115 -16.08 12.47 -19.87
C GLU A 115 -15.43 13.59 -19.05
N ASN A 116 -14.14 13.76 -19.22
CA ASN A 116 -13.44 14.97 -18.81
C ASN A 116 -13.71 16.08 -19.84
N PRO A 117 -14.07 17.28 -19.41
CA PRO A 117 -14.31 18.39 -20.33
C PRO A 117 -13.01 18.87 -20.98
N PRO A 118 -13.08 19.41 -22.22
CA PRO A 118 -11.89 19.82 -22.98
C PRO A 118 -11.24 21.06 -22.38
N MET A 119 -9.91 21.01 -22.25
CA MET A 119 -9.08 22.18 -21.99
C MET A 119 -9.19 23.15 -23.16
N ARG A 120 -9.63 24.36 -22.89
CA ARG A 120 -9.61 25.49 -23.83
C ARG A 120 -8.17 25.96 -23.99
N ASP A 121 -7.73 26.02 -25.23
CA ASP A 121 -6.51 26.71 -25.64
C ASP A 121 -6.63 28.19 -25.28
N VAL A 122 -5.68 28.71 -24.53
CA VAL A 122 -5.50 30.13 -24.34
C VAL A 122 -4.32 30.56 -25.21
N ASP A 123 -4.61 31.25 -26.29
CA ASP A 123 -3.66 31.99 -27.10
C ASP A 123 -2.89 32.99 -26.23
N ASP A 124 -1.62 32.77 -26.07
CA ASP A 124 -0.67 33.71 -25.44
C ASP A 124 0.18 34.38 -26.52
N LYS A 125 -0.38 35.46 -27.07
CA LYS A 125 0.41 36.49 -27.77
C LYS A 125 0.74 37.56 -26.75
N ALA A 126 1.95 37.52 -26.18
CA ALA A 126 2.54 38.71 -25.57
C ALA A 126 4.07 38.63 -25.54
N GLY A 127 4.67 39.54 -26.30
CA GLY A 127 5.84 40.35 -25.97
C GLY A 127 7.12 39.61 -25.61
N THR A 128 7.98 39.46 -26.60
CA THR A 128 9.43 39.15 -26.49
C THR A 128 10.13 40.22 -25.67
N ALA A 129 10.31 39.99 -24.37
CA ALA A 129 11.35 40.68 -23.63
C ALA A 129 12.59 39.77 -23.63
N ILE A 130 13.64 40.20 -24.30
CA ILE A 130 14.97 39.57 -24.29
C ILE A 130 15.52 39.75 -22.87
N VAL A 131 15.46 38.71 -22.07
CA VAL A 131 16.19 38.62 -20.81
C VAL A 131 17.63 38.19 -21.17
N PRO A 132 18.69 38.88 -20.71
CA PRO A 132 20.06 38.47 -20.98
C PRO A 132 20.29 37.06 -20.42
N ALA A 133 21.03 36.24 -21.15
CA ALA A 133 21.43 34.92 -20.68
C ALA A 133 22.27 35.08 -19.40
N GLU A 134 21.70 34.64 -18.28
CA GLU A 134 22.41 34.59 -16.99
C GLU A 134 23.63 33.69 -17.12
N GLN A 135 24.75 34.15 -16.59
CA GLN A 135 26.03 33.46 -16.69
C GLN A 135 26.00 32.14 -15.92
N PRO A 136 26.62 31.08 -16.47
CA PRO A 136 26.49 29.72 -15.85
C PRO A 136 27.03 29.62 -14.41
N LYS A 137 27.88 30.54 -13.96
CA LYS A 137 28.40 30.56 -12.59
C LYS A 137 27.39 30.98 -11.51
N GLU A 138 26.42 31.81 -11.83
CA GLU A 138 25.38 32.24 -10.87
C GLU A 138 24.43 31.10 -10.54
N LYS A 139 24.02 30.28 -11.50
CA LYS A 139 23.16 29.08 -11.23
C LYS A 139 23.80 28.08 -10.29
N TYR A 140 25.11 27.88 -10.35
CA TYR A 140 25.80 26.94 -9.46
C TYR A 140 25.82 27.43 -8.01
N MET A 141 26.01 28.70 -7.79
CA MET A 141 25.98 29.30 -6.44
C MET A 141 24.61 29.24 -5.83
N ASP A 142 23.54 29.43 -6.60
CA ASP A 142 22.16 29.28 -6.14
C ASP A 142 21.85 27.87 -5.66
N PHE A 143 22.41 26.83 -6.29
CA PHE A 143 22.27 25.44 -5.86
C PHE A 143 23.05 25.12 -4.58
N VAL A 144 24.23 25.72 -4.40
CA VAL A 144 25.06 25.49 -3.20
C VAL A 144 24.46 26.17 -1.98
N GLU A 145 23.87 27.36 -2.14
CA GLU A 145 23.20 28.13 -1.09
C GLU A 145 21.78 27.63 -0.77
N SER A 146 21.15 26.88 -1.68
CA SER A 146 19.83 26.31 -1.47
C SER A 146 19.87 25.10 -0.53
N ASP A 147 18.72 24.77 0.11
CA ASP A 147 18.55 23.56 0.94
C ASP A 147 18.46 22.25 0.13
N VAL A 148 18.79 22.29 -1.18
CA VAL A 148 18.77 21.13 -2.07
C VAL A 148 19.75 20.08 -1.57
N LEU A 149 19.32 18.83 -1.42
CA LEU A 149 20.10 17.69 -0.93
C LEU A 149 20.74 17.92 0.46
N SER A 150 20.09 18.70 1.34
CA SER A 150 20.60 19.00 2.69
C SER A 150 20.74 17.76 3.58
N PHE A 151 20.10 16.65 3.25
CA PHE A 151 20.19 15.36 3.93
C PHE A 151 21.49 14.59 3.68
N LEU A 152 22.28 15.00 2.66
CA LEU A 152 23.60 14.41 2.38
C LEU A 152 24.68 15.06 3.22
N GLU A 153 25.77 14.34 3.47
CA GLU A 153 26.98 14.90 4.05
C GLU A 153 27.57 15.97 3.14
N LYS A 154 28.18 17.01 3.70
CA LYS A 154 28.69 18.16 2.92
C LYS A 154 29.57 17.79 1.73
N GLU A 155 30.52 16.88 1.94
CA GLU A 155 31.43 16.44 0.87
C GLU A 155 30.70 15.67 -0.25
N GLU A 156 29.75 14.83 0.10
CA GLU A 156 28.94 14.09 -0.87
C GLU A 156 27.99 15.02 -1.61
N ARG A 157 27.33 15.92 -0.88
CA ARG A 157 26.46 16.96 -1.46
C ARG A 157 27.21 17.80 -2.48
N GLU A 158 28.39 18.29 -2.14
CA GLU A 158 29.24 19.09 -3.07
C GLU A 158 29.60 18.27 -4.32
N LYS A 159 29.97 17.01 -4.18
CA LYS A 159 30.29 16.13 -5.31
C LYS A 159 29.08 15.91 -6.22
N VAL A 160 27.89 15.68 -5.64
CA VAL A 160 26.65 15.48 -6.41
C VAL A 160 26.25 16.76 -7.14
N LEU A 161 26.27 17.92 -6.47
CA LEU A 161 25.95 19.21 -7.08
C LEU A 161 26.94 19.59 -8.16
N ALA A 162 28.24 19.37 -7.96
CA ALA A 162 29.27 19.59 -8.98
C ALA A 162 29.05 18.67 -10.20
N ALA A 163 28.73 17.40 -9.97
CA ALA A 163 28.40 16.47 -11.05
C ALA A 163 27.14 16.91 -11.80
N ALA A 164 26.08 17.33 -11.09
CA ALA A 164 24.84 17.80 -11.68
C ALA A 164 25.05 19.03 -12.57
N TYR A 165 25.90 19.95 -12.12
CA TYR A 165 26.23 21.17 -12.86
C TYR A 165 27.04 20.91 -14.15
N THR A 166 27.98 19.95 -14.13
CA THR A 166 28.86 19.62 -15.25
C THR A 166 28.33 18.53 -16.17
N LEU A 167 27.12 18.01 -15.87
CA LEU A 167 26.56 16.86 -16.59
C LEU A 167 26.04 17.27 -17.97
N GLU A 168 26.66 16.73 -19.01
CA GLU A 168 26.28 16.94 -20.39
C GLU A 168 26.21 15.62 -21.16
N VAL A 169 25.41 15.59 -22.22
CA VAL A 169 25.35 14.45 -23.14
C VAL A 169 26.59 14.41 -24.00
N ASN A 170 27.43 13.41 -23.78
CA ASN A 170 28.61 13.21 -24.61
C ASN A 170 28.34 12.13 -25.67
N LYS A 171 28.34 12.52 -26.96
CA LYS A 171 28.00 11.60 -28.08
C LYS A 171 29.17 10.71 -28.49
N ASP A 172 30.40 11.07 -28.11
CA ASP A 172 31.63 10.41 -28.60
C ASP A 172 32.13 9.30 -27.67
N ASN A 173 31.46 9.05 -26.55
CA ASN A 173 31.86 8.05 -25.56
C ASN A 173 31.17 6.71 -25.81
N ARG A 174 31.88 5.65 -25.43
CA ARG A 174 31.33 4.28 -25.41
C ARG A 174 30.11 4.20 -24.48
N LEU A 175 29.02 3.67 -25.01
CA LEU A 175 27.79 3.47 -24.23
C LEU A 175 28.03 2.64 -22.95
N HIS A 176 27.31 3.00 -21.92
CA HIS A 176 27.30 2.26 -20.65
C HIS A 176 26.93 0.79 -20.87
N LYS A 177 27.61 -0.12 -20.14
CA LYS A 177 27.46 -1.58 -20.32
C LYS A 177 26.01 -2.07 -20.24
N VAL A 178 25.23 -1.55 -19.28
CA VAL A 178 23.84 -1.91 -19.08
C VAL A 178 22.96 -1.49 -20.26
N LEU A 179 23.23 -0.33 -20.86
CA LEU A 179 22.51 0.15 -22.05
C LEU A 179 22.82 -0.68 -23.29
N VAL A 180 24.05 -1.19 -23.43
CA VAL A 180 24.40 -2.13 -24.50
C VAL A 180 23.60 -3.44 -24.36
N GLN A 181 23.52 -3.98 -23.15
CA GLN A 181 22.72 -5.16 -22.85
C GLN A 181 21.22 -4.91 -23.07
N TYR A 182 20.72 -3.77 -22.62
CA TYR A 182 19.33 -3.36 -22.84
C TYR A 182 18.99 -3.29 -24.34
N LYS A 183 19.85 -2.65 -25.16
CA LYS A 183 19.65 -2.59 -26.61
C LYS A 183 19.56 -3.98 -27.23
N LYS A 184 20.36 -4.93 -26.77
CA LYS A 184 20.30 -6.32 -27.21
C LYS A 184 18.97 -6.97 -26.78
N ARG A 185 18.57 -6.83 -25.54
CA ARG A 185 17.28 -7.37 -25.03
C ARG A 185 16.08 -6.84 -25.83
N VAL A 186 16.07 -5.53 -26.16
CA VAL A 186 15.04 -4.91 -26.98
C VAL A 186 14.98 -5.54 -28.38
N ALA A 187 16.15 -5.73 -29.04
CA ALA A 187 16.24 -6.32 -30.35
C ALA A 187 15.79 -7.81 -30.38
N ASP A 188 16.23 -8.56 -29.38
CA ASP A 188 15.86 -9.98 -29.21
C ASP A 188 14.34 -10.12 -29.00
N TYR A 189 13.78 -9.33 -28.08
CA TYR A 189 12.33 -9.31 -27.80
C TYR A 189 11.51 -8.88 -29.04
N ALA A 190 11.93 -7.85 -29.75
CA ALA A 190 11.26 -7.40 -30.97
C ALA A 190 11.26 -8.50 -32.06
N SER A 191 12.37 -9.24 -32.19
CA SER A 191 12.48 -10.37 -33.12
C SER A 191 11.53 -11.52 -32.74
N GLU A 192 11.50 -11.88 -31.45
CA GLU A 192 10.59 -12.91 -30.92
C GLU A 192 9.12 -12.51 -31.08
N LEU A 193 8.78 -11.27 -30.78
CA LEU A 193 7.44 -10.74 -30.94
C LEU A 193 6.99 -10.80 -32.41
N LYS A 194 7.87 -10.41 -33.35
CA LYS A 194 7.60 -10.49 -34.79
C LYS A 194 7.37 -11.93 -35.24
N LYS A 195 8.20 -12.87 -34.75
CA LYS A 195 8.01 -14.32 -35.01
C LYS A 195 6.69 -14.84 -34.42
N ALA A 196 6.32 -14.40 -33.24
CA ALA A 196 5.06 -14.78 -32.62
C ALA A 196 3.85 -14.22 -33.39
N GLN A 197 3.91 -12.98 -33.84
CA GLN A 197 2.85 -12.32 -34.62
C GLN A 197 2.68 -12.89 -36.03
N SER A 198 3.72 -13.50 -36.60
CA SER A 198 3.65 -14.13 -37.92
C SER A 198 2.97 -15.51 -37.92
N ARG A 199 2.57 -16.05 -36.78
CA ARG A 199 1.80 -17.30 -36.68
C ARG A 199 0.40 -17.09 -37.21
N GLU A 200 -0.16 -18.13 -37.88
CA GLU A 200 -1.50 -18.12 -38.48
C GLU A 200 -2.60 -17.75 -37.44
N TYR A 201 -2.42 -18.20 -36.20
CA TYR A 201 -3.29 -17.84 -35.09
C TYR A 201 -2.46 -17.19 -33.96
N TYR A 202 -2.46 -15.85 -33.91
CA TYR A 202 -1.80 -15.07 -32.86
C TYR A 202 -2.77 -14.62 -31.77
N ASN A 203 -2.55 -15.07 -30.55
CA ASN A 203 -3.26 -14.58 -29.36
C ASN A 203 -2.27 -13.85 -28.45
N PRO A 204 -2.40 -12.51 -28.25
CA PRO A 204 -1.47 -11.75 -27.42
C PRO A 204 -1.34 -12.24 -25.97
N ARG A 205 -2.40 -12.85 -25.44
CA ARG A 205 -2.39 -13.37 -24.05
C ARG A 205 -1.55 -14.63 -23.88
N VAL A 206 -1.37 -15.39 -24.93
CA VAL A 206 -0.70 -16.70 -24.91
C VAL A 206 0.65 -16.66 -25.61
N HIS A 207 0.74 -15.93 -26.73
CA HIS A 207 1.90 -15.95 -27.61
C HIS A 207 2.83 -14.75 -27.49
N LYS A 208 2.47 -13.75 -26.65
CA LYS A 208 3.37 -12.62 -26.39
C LYS A 208 4.60 -13.14 -25.64
N PRO A 209 5.83 -12.82 -26.09
CA PRO A 209 7.04 -13.19 -25.36
C PRO A 209 7.00 -12.67 -23.93
N GLN A 210 7.55 -13.43 -22.99
CA GLN A 210 7.69 -13.02 -21.60
C GLN A 210 8.85 -12.03 -21.47
N ASN A 211 8.87 -11.28 -20.35
CA ASN A 211 9.93 -10.32 -20.02
C ASN A 211 10.07 -9.19 -21.05
N GLU A 212 8.98 -8.44 -21.23
CA GLU A 212 9.00 -7.21 -22.04
C GLU A 212 10.05 -6.24 -21.47
N PRO A 213 10.99 -5.75 -22.30
CA PRO A 213 11.99 -4.79 -21.84
C PRO A 213 11.35 -3.48 -21.37
N GLU A 214 11.98 -2.83 -20.41
CA GLU A 214 11.54 -1.54 -19.90
C GLU A 214 11.42 -0.53 -21.04
N PHE A 215 10.39 0.31 -21.02
CA PHE A 215 10.10 1.36 -22.03
C PHE A 215 9.86 0.85 -23.45
N PHE A 216 9.71 -0.47 -23.64
CA PHE A 216 9.41 -1.03 -24.97
C PHE A 216 8.07 -0.49 -25.48
N LYS A 217 8.06 0.10 -26.68
CA LYS A 217 6.91 0.82 -27.27
C LYS A 217 6.43 2.08 -26.51
N GLU A 218 7.12 2.52 -25.50
CA GLU A 218 6.82 3.81 -24.86
C GLU A 218 7.58 4.98 -25.54
N VAL A 219 8.54 4.63 -26.39
CA VAL A 219 9.40 5.59 -27.08
C VAL A 219 9.54 5.15 -28.54
N SER A 220 9.55 6.12 -29.47
CA SER A 220 9.81 5.88 -30.90
C SER A 220 11.28 5.47 -31.12
N GLU A 221 11.60 5.00 -32.32
CA GLU A 221 12.96 4.62 -32.67
C GLU A 221 13.94 5.81 -32.55
N LYS A 222 13.54 7.00 -33.04
CA LYS A 222 14.32 8.24 -32.89
C LYS A 222 14.40 8.71 -31.42
N GLY A 223 13.30 8.61 -30.68
CA GLY A 223 13.25 8.91 -29.25
C GLY A 223 14.15 7.98 -28.44
N THR A 224 14.29 6.72 -28.87
CA THR A 224 15.17 5.74 -28.22
C THR A 224 16.63 6.15 -28.30
N GLU A 225 17.10 6.68 -29.43
CA GLU A 225 18.48 7.18 -29.56
C GLU A 225 18.77 8.32 -28.57
N ARG A 226 17.84 9.29 -28.44
CA ARG A 226 17.94 10.39 -27.47
C ARG A 226 17.90 9.87 -26.03
N MET A 227 16.96 9.00 -25.74
CA MET A 227 16.83 8.34 -24.43
C MET A 227 18.13 7.66 -24.04
N MET A 228 18.73 6.89 -24.91
CA MET A 228 19.99 6.18 -24.66
C MET A 228 21.14 7.15 -24.37
N ALA A 229 21.23 8.28 -25.08
CA ALA A 229 22.25 9.29 -24.84
C ALA A 229 22.07 9.98 -23.47
N ILE A 230 20.85 10.31 -23.09
CA ILE A 230 20.50 10.89 -21.79
C ILE A 230 20.83 9.91 -20.65
N LEU A 231 20.38 8.65 -20.77
CA LEU A 231 20.61 7.62 -19.76
C LEU A 231 22.10 7.26 -19.64
N ASP A 232 22.86 7.28 -20.73
CA ASP A 232 24.31 7.05 -20.71
C ASP A 232 25.05 8.08 -19.84
N ALA A 233 24.72 9.36 -20.04
CA ALA A 233 25.31 10.44 -19.25
C ALA A 233 24.95 10.31 -17.76
N LEU A 234 23.66 10.06 -17.45
CA LEU A 234 23.17 9.88 -16.08
C LEU A 234 23.79 8.67 -15.38
N PHE A 235 23.82 7.52 -16.04
CA PHE A 235 24.35 6.27 -15.46
C PHE A 235 25.84 6.37 -15.15
N LYS A 236 26.61 6.96 -16.05
CA LYS A 236 28.05 7.23 -15.83
C LYS A 236 28.29 8.21 -14.68
N ALA A 237 27.45 9.23 -14.54
CA ALA A 237 27.53 10.16 -13.41
C ALA A 237 27.20 9.45 -12.08
N ILE A 238 26.15 8.66 -12.05
CA ILE A 238 25.74 7.90 -10.87
C ILE A 238 26.82 6.88 -10.46
N GLU A 239 27.43 6.15 -11.41
CA GLU A 239 28.53 5.23 -11.09
C GLU A 239 29.77 5.98 -10.54
N LYS A 240 30.10 7.15 -11.07
CA LYS A 240 31.19 7.99 -10.54
C LYS A 240 30.93 8.48 -9.11
N LEU A 241 29.64 8.66 -8.75
CA LEU A 241 29.22 9.06 -7.41
C LEU A 241 29.06 7.86 -6.45
N GLY A 242 29.45 6.64 -6.89
CA GLY A 242 29.41 5.45 -6.06
C GLY A 242 28.08 4.68 -6.10
N GLY A 243 27.13 5.09 -6.95
CA GLY A 243 25.93 4.32 -7.23
C GLY A 243 26.18 3.17 -8.21
N SER A 244 25.16 2.40 -8.50
CA SER A 244 25.19 1.32 -9.50
C SER A 244 23.89 1.23 -10.27
N VAL A 245 23.96 0.75 -11.51
CA VAL A 245 22.80 0.58 -12.39
C VAL A 245 22.53 -0.90 -12.56
N GLN A 246 21.28 -1.30 -12.37
CA GLN A 246 20.83 -2.68 -12.50
C GLN A 246 20.43 -3.03 -13.94
N GLU A 247 20.21 -4.32 -14.20
CA GLU A 247 19.80 -4.79 -15.53
C GLU A 247 18.44 -4.28 -15.97
N ASP A 248 17.54 -4.04 -15.02
CA ASP A 248 16.20 -3.44 -15.22
C ASP A 248 16.23 -1.91 -15.36
N LEU A 249 17.42 -1.33 -15.61
CA LEU A 249 17.68 0.11 -15.68
C LEU A 249 17.44 0.86 -14.37
N SER A 250 17.01 0.22 -13.29
CA SER A 250 16.89 0.89 -12.00
C SER A 250 18.27 1.31 -11.46
N VAL A 251 18.25 2.39 -10.71
CA VAL A 251 19.44 2.99 -10.11
C VAL A 251 19.52 2.63 -8.64
N ARG A 252 20.62 2.07 -8.20
CA ARG A 252 20.91 1.84 -6.80
C ARG A 252 21.85 2.90 -6.27
N ILE A 253 21.40 3.63 -5.27
CA ILE A 253 22.19 4.59 -4.49
C ILE A 253 22.30 4.03 -3.08
N ARG A 254 23.50 3.73 -2.61
CA ARG A 254 23.74 3.02 -1.33
C ARG A 254 22.93 1.71 -1.24
N SER A 255 21.98 1.61 -0.31
CA SER A 255 21.14 0.42 -0.10
C SER A 255 19.80 0.46 -0.83
N ASP A 256 19.38 1.61 -1.32
CA ASP A 256 18.03 1.82 -1.85
C ASP A 256 18.01 1.87 -3.37
N ILE A 257 16.94 1.36 -3.96
CA ILE A 257 16.72 1.28 -5.39
C ILE A 257 15.73 2.37 -5.81
N VAL A 258 16.11 3.17 -6.78
CA VAL A 258 15.26 4.18 -7.40
C VAL A 258 14.82 3.68 -8.77
N GLN A 259 13.53 3.48 -8.95
CA GLN A 259 12.91 3.16 -10.23
C GLN A 259 12.46 4.44 -10.92
N PHE A 260 12.54 4.46 -12.24
CA PHE A 260 12.06 5.56 -13.07
C PHE A 260 11.41 5.05 -14.35
N LYS A 261 10.72 5.93 -15.06
CA LYS A 261 10.10 5.63 -16.35
C LYS A 261 10.49 6.70 -17.36
N VAL A 262 10.70 6.25 -18.60
CA VAL A 262 10.91 7.15 -19.74
C VAL A 262 9.79 6.90 -20.74
N ALA A 263 9.13 7.95 -21.20
CA ALA A 263 8.10 7.87 -22.21
C ALA A 263 8.21 9.06 -23.17
N GLU A 264 7.90 8.84 -24.41
CA GLU A 264 7.76 9.88 -25.43
C GLU A 264 6.32 10.35 -25.48
N LEU A 265 6.12 11.65 -25.51
CA LEU A 265 4.81 12.27 -25.62
C LEU A 265 4.20 11.99 -27.00
N GLN A 266 2.89 11.84 -27.03
CA GLN A 266 2.16 11.54 -28.26
C GLN A 266 1.13 12.65 -28.53
N ASP A 267 1.08 13.08 -29.78
CA ASP A 267 0.04 13.99 -30.26
C ASP A 267 -1.15 13.20 -30.75
N LYS A 268 -2.33 13.75 -30.45
CA LYS A 268 -3.61 13.24 -30.93
C LYS A 268 -3.91 13.84 -32.30
N ILE A 269 -3.87 13.01 -33.33
CA ILE A 269 -4.26 13.43 -34.68
C ILE A 269 -5.55 12.73 -35.11
N PRO A 270 -6.41 13.36 -35.93
CA PRO A 270 -7.59 12.69 -36.48
C PRO A 270 -7.18 11.44 -37.23
N HIS A 271 -7.91 10.34 -37.01
CA HIS A 271 -7.62 9.09 -37.72
C HIS A 271 -7.99 9.17 -39.17
N GLU A 272 -7.06 8.83 -40.07
CA GLU A 272 -7.31 8.68 -41.47
C GLU A 272 -7.75 7.23 -41.77
N LEU A 273 -8.91 7.09 -42.43
CA LEU A 273 -9.48 5.77 -42.74
C LEU A 273 -8.54 4.94 -43.62
N THR A 274 -8.16 3.80 -43.13
CA THR A 274 -7.43 2.82 -43.94
C THR A 274 -8.36 2.22 -45.03
N LYS A 275 -7.77 1.67 -46.10
CA LYS A 275 -8.55 1.00 -47.16
C LYS A 275 -9.45 -0.13 -46.64
N GLN A 276 -8.98 -0.86 -45.62
CA GLN A 276 -9.75 -1.96 -45.01
C GLN A 276 -10.93 -1.42 -44.19
N GLU A 277 -10.74 -0.36 -43.43
CA GLU A 277 -11.79 0.29 -42.64
C GLU A 277 -12.83 0.95 -43.52
N ALA A 278 -12.41 1.57 -44.63
CA ALA A 278 -13.32 2.13 -45.62
C ALA A 278 -14.18 1.03 -46.25
N GLN A 279 -13.59 -0.12 -46.62
CA GLN A 279 -14.33 -1.29 -47.13
C GLN A 279 -15.29 -1.86 -46.06
N ALA A 280 -14.85 -1.95 -44.80
CA ALA A 280 -15.71 -2.42 -43.73
C ALA A 280 -16.92 -1.51 -43.50
N LEU A 281 -16.74 -0.19 -43.63
CA LEU A 281 -17.85 0.78 -43.57
C LEU A 281 -18.83 0.63 -44.74
N ILE A 282 -18.33 0.36 -45.94
CA ILE A 282 -19.18 0.11 -47.13
C ILE A 282 -20.00 -1.18 -46.91
N LYS A 283 -19.36 -2.28 -46.50
CA LYS A 283 -20.05 -3.52 -46.15
C LYS A 283 -21.11 -3.34 -45.09
N TYR A 284 -20.77 -2.64 -44.00
CA TYR A 284 -21.71 -2.32 -42.95
C TYR A 284 -22.93 -1.54 -43.46
N LYS A 285 -22.73 -0.54 -44.31
CA LYS A 285 -23.83 0.25 -44.90
C LYS A 285 -24.74 -0.62 -45.79
N ASP A 286 -24.17 -1.60 -46.51
CA ASP A 286 -24.96 -2.52 -47.35
C ASP A 286 -25.71 -3.56 -46.49
N GLU A 287 -25.07 -4.10 -45.45
CA GLU A 287 -25.72 -4.99 -44.49
C GLU A 287 -26.86 -4.31 -43.74
N LEU A 288 -26.72 -3.04 -43.40
CA LEU A 288 -27.74 -2.27 -42.67
C LEU A 288 -29.05 -2.11 -43.49
N LYS A 289 -28.97 -2.21 -44.84
CA LYS A 289 -30.17 -2.16 -45.69
C LYS A 289 -31.02 -3.43 -45.58
N HIS A 290 -30.41 -4.55 -45.20
CA HIS A 290 -31.06 -5.85 -45.13
C HIS A 290 -31.18 -6.40 -43.70
N ASN A 291 -30.38 -5.88 -42.77
CA ASN A 291 -30.34 -6.31 -41.38
C ASN A 291 -30.17 -5.13 -40.44
N SER A 292 -31.22 -4.79 -39.70
CA SER A 292 -31.20 -3.67 -38.71
C SER A 292 -30.27 -3.90 -37.54
N TRP A 293 -29.79 -5.14 -37.33
CA TRP A 293 -28.86 -5.55 -36.28
C TRP A 293 -27.40 -5.60 -36.74
N ALA A 294 -27.07 -5.06 -37.91
CA ALA A 294 -25.71 -5.01 -38.41
C ALA A 294 -24.79 -4.28 -37.43
N SER A 295 -23.67 -4.91 -37.09
CA SER A 295 -22.72 -4.36 -36.12
C SER A 295 -21.82 -3.32 -36.78
N LYS A 296 -21.82 -2.10 -36.26
CA LYS A 296 -20.94 -1.03 -36.77
C LYS A 296 -19.48 -1.36 -36.50
N PRO A 297 -18.59 -1.30 -37.53
CA PRO A 297 -17.16 -1.52 -37.32
C PRO A 297 -16.60 -0.48 -36.31
N GLN A 298 -15.82 -0.96 -35.35
CA GLN A 298 -15.16 -0.10 -34.37
C GLN A 298 -13.93 0.54 -35.00
N ILE A 299 -14.08 1.79 -35.43
CA ILE A 299 -12.99 2.59 -35.99
C ILE A 299 -12.59 3.64 -34.97
N ARG A 300 -11.30 3.76 -34.68
CA ARG A 300 -10.78 4.77 -33.76
C ARG A 300 -10.97 6.17 -34.33
N LYS A 301 -11.26 7.13 -33.50
CA LYS A 301 -11.44 8.54 -33.90
C LYS A 301 -10.11 9.28 -34.05
N TYR A 302 -9.08 8.86 -33.34
CA TYR A 302 -7.77 9.50 -33.27
C TYR A 302 -6.66 8.47 -33.32
N ASP A 303 -5.56 8.87 -33.94
CA ASP A 303 -4.29 8.19 -33.85
C ASP A 303 -3.35 8.91 -32.85
N HIS A 304 -2.49 8.18 -32.23
CA HIS A 304 -1.48 8.68 -31.30
C HIS A 304 -0.11 8.58 -31.98
N VAL A 305 0.49 9.72 -32.30
CA VAL A 305 1.79 9.78 -32.99
C VAL A 305 2.82 10.40 -32.07
N TYR A 306 3.96 9.77 -31.96
CA TYR A 306 5.07 10.30 -31.18
C TYR A 306 5.56 11.64 -31.72
N ASN A 307 5.75 12.63 -30.82
CA ASN A 307 6.13 13.99 -31.19
C ASN A 307 7.59 14.32 -30.93
N GLY A 308 8.41 13.36 -30.51
CA GLY A 308 9.83 13.53 -30.23
C GLY A 308 10.14 14.14 -28.85
N ASN A 309 9.12 14.51 -28.06
CA ASN A 309 9.32 15.07 -26.72
C ASN A 309 9.38 13.95 -25.68
N LEU A 310 10.48 13.87 -24.94
CA LEU A 310 10.67 12.86 -23.90
C LEU A 310 10.21 13.39 -22.54
N ARG A 311 9.77 12.45 -21.70
CA ARG A 311 9.45 12.66 -20.30
C ARG A 311 10.11 11.58 -19.47
N ILE A 312 10.82 11.97 -18.41
CA ILE A 312 11.36 11.09 -17.39
C ILE A 312 10.54 11.28 -16.13
N THR A 313 10.02 10.20 -15.57
CA THR A 313 9.21 10.20 -14.35
C THR A 313 9.97 9.42 -13.26
N ILE A 314 10.23 10.06 -12.12
CA ILE A 314 10.91 9.50 -10.96
C ILE A 314 9.95 9.60 -9.77
N GLY A 315 9.43 8.48 -9.31
CA GLY A 315 8.38 8.46 -8.29
C GLY A 315 7.10 9.17 -8.76
N VAL A 316 6.73 10.26 -8.10
CA VAL A 316 5.57 11.11 -8.45
C VAL A 316 5.97 12.31 -9.31
N ASN A 317 7.24 12.68 -9.34
CA ASN A 317 7.76 13.82 -10.06
C ASN A 317 8.11 13.46 -11.50
N TYR A 318 8.04 14.42 -12.40
CA TYR A 318 8.44 14.22 -13.79
C TYR A 318 9.12 15.45 -14.37
N ILE A 319 10.11 15.20 -15.19
CA ILE A 319 10.83 16.20 -15.99
C ILE A 319 10.56 15.86 -17.46
N ARG A 320 10.18 16.86 -18.26
CA ARG A 320 9.83 16.67 -19.68
C ARG A 320 10.45 17.75 -20.56
N ASP A 321 10.59 17.43 -21.82
CA ASP A 321 10.87 18.43 -22.85
C ASP A 321 9.80 19.52 -22.86
N SER A 322 10.23 20.74 -22.99
CA SER A 322 9.36 21.92 -23.04
C SER A 322 9.95 22.97 -24.01
N ALA A 323 9.14 23.99 -24.31
CA ALA A 323 9.63 25.15 -25.09
C ALA A 323 10.80 25.89 -24.43
N LYS A 324 10.98 25.73 -23.11
CA LYS A 324 12.06 26.38 -22.33
C LYS A 324 13.37 25.60 -22.29
N GLY A 325 13.39 24.32 -22.69
CA GLY A 325 14.59 23.49 -22.71
C GLY A 325 14.26 22.01 -22.92
N LYS A 326 15.22 21.30 -23.40
CA LYS A 326 15.18 19.84 -23.60
C LYS A 326 15.72 19.11 -22.37
N LEU A 327 15.47 17.80 -22.26
CA LEU A 327 15.98 16.99 -21.17
C LEU A 327 17.51 16.96 -21.11
N GLU A 328 18.16 17.09 -22.27
CA GLU A 328 19.63 17.17 -22.37
C GLU A 328 20.20 18.36 -21.63
N ASP A 329 19.45 19.47 -21.56
CA ASP A 329 19.86 20.70 -20.84
C ASP A 329 19.53 20.63 -19.34
N ARG A 330 18.81 19.59 -18.91
CA ARG A 330 18.27 19.41 -17.56
C ARG A 330 18.73 18.12 -16.88
N LEU A 331 19.87 17.58 -17.33
CA LEU A 331 20.42 16.35 -16.75
C LEU A 331 20.76 16.51 -15.27
N GLY A 332 21.21 17.70 -14.87
CA GLY A 332 21.48 18.02 -13.47
C GLY A 332 20.23 17.94 -12.61
N ASP A 333 19.09 18.49 -13.09
CA ASP A 333 17.81 18.41 -12.38
C ASP A 333 17.39 16.94 -12.21
N ILE A 334 17.57 16.12 -13.25
CA ILE A 334 17.25 14.69 -13.21
C ILE A 334 18.14 13.96 -12.20
N LEU A 335 19.43 14.27 -12.15
CA LEU A 335 20.34 13.66 -11.18
C LEU A 335 19.97 14.03 -9.74
N ILE A 336 19.64 15.28 -9.49
CA ILE A 336 19.15 15.73 -8.16
C ILE A 336 17.88 14.98 -7.78
N GLU A 337 16.92 14.85 -8.69
CA GLU A 337 15.66 14.13 -8.45
C GLU A 337 15.88 12.64 -8.10
N PHE A 338 16.89 11.98 -8.68
CA PHE A 338 17.28 10.63 -8.27
C PHE A 338 17.72 10.57 -6.81
N TYR A 339 18.48 11.55 -6.33
CA TYR A 339 18.93 11.61 -4.94
C TYR A 339 17.78 11.97 -3.98
N GLU A 340 16.89 12.88 -4.36
CA GLU A 340 15.70 13.19 -3.57
C GLU A 340 14.79 11.97 -3.43
N LYS A 341 14.58 11.23 -4.52
CA LYS A 341 13.80 9.99 -4.49
C LYS A 341 14.48 8.88 -3.69
N PHE A 342 15.80 8.80 -3.75
CA PHE A 342 16.57 7.90 -2.88
C PHE A 342 16.27 8.18 -1.40
N GLU A 343 16.27 9.44 -0.98
CA GLU A 343 15.99 9.84 0.41
C GLU A 343 14.55 9.50 0.82
N GLU A 344 13.58 9.77 -0.04
CA GLU A 344 12.19 9.35 0.21
C GLU A 344 12.07 7.84 0.41
N ASN A 345 12.73 7.05 -0.44
CA ASN A 345 12.72 5.59 -0.34
C ASN A 345 13.41 5.11 0.95
N ARG A 346 14.51 5.76 1.38
CA ARG A 346 15.21 5.48 2.63
C ARG A 346 14.30 5.71 3.84
N ILE A 347 13.67 6.88 3.91
CA ILE A 347 12.75 7.25 4.99
C ILE A 347 11.55 6.27 5.05
N GLU A 348 10.99 5.94 3.89
CA GLU A 348 9.87 5.00 3.82
C GLU A 348 10.26 3.58 4.26
N ARG A 349 11.46 3.12 3.90
CA ARG A 349 12.00 1.83 4.35
C ARG A 349 12.20 1.81 5.86
N GLU A 350 12.87 2.82 6.41
CA GLU A 350 13.10 2.96 7.86
C GLU A 350 11.79 2.99 8.65
N ARG A 351 10.77 3.70 8.10
CA ARG A 351 9.44 3.71 8.70
C ARG A 351 8.79 2.33 8.71
N ARG A 352 8.86 1.58 7.61
CA ARG A 352 8.30 0.22 7.51
C ARG A 352 9.01 -0.75 8.45
N GLU A 353 10.34 -0.68 8.54
CA GLU A 353 11.15 -1.49 9.45
C GLU A 353 10.79 -1.19 10.91
N ALA A 354 10.65 0.09 11.27
CA ALA A 354 10.25 0.50 12.62
C ALA A 354 8.82 0.04 12.98
N GLU A 355 7.88 0.13 12.02
CA GLU A 355 6.52 -0.39 12.21
C GLU A 355 6.49 -1.92 12.35
N GLN A 356 7.28 -2.61 11.55
CA GLN A 356 7.40 -4.07 11.63
C GLN A 356 7.98 -4.51 12.97
N CYS A 357 9.07 -3.90 13.41
CA CYS A 357 9.68 -4.17 14.72
C CYS A 357 8.68 -3.98 15.87
N LYS A 358 7.91 -2.88 15.84
CA LYS A 358 6.84 -2.65 16.84
C LYS A 358 5.77 -3.74 16.83
N ARG A 359 5.32 -4.16 15.63
CA ARG A 359 4.32 -5.23 15.50
C ARG A 359 4.84 -6.57 16.02
N GLU A 360 6.09 -6.89 15.73
CA GLU A 360 6.74 -8.12 16.21
C GLU A 360 6.90 -8.10 17.73
N GLU A 361 7.31 -6.97 18.32
CA GLU A 361 7.40 -6.82 19.77
C GLU A 361 6.03 -6.95 20.46
N GLU A 362 4.99 -6.30 19.92
CA GLU A 362 3.62 -6.46 20.44
C GLU A 362 3.12 -7.90 20.32
N ALA A 363 3.39 -8.57 19.20
CA ALA A 363 3.02 -9.97 19.01
C ALA A 363 3.71 -10.88 20.03
N ARG A 364 5.02 -10.69 20.25
CA ARG A 364 5.78 -11.42 21.27
C ARG A 364 5.20 -11.20 22.67
N ARG A 365 4.91 -9.95 23.03
CA ARG A 365 4.31 -9.63 24.33
C ARG A 365 2.95 -10.27 24.53
N ARG A 366 2.09 -10.28 23.49
CA ARG A 366 0.78 -10.96 23.53
C ARG A 366 0.93 -12.46 23.70
N GLU A 367 1.88 -13.06 22.99
CA GLU A 367 2.15 -14.49 23.08
C GLU A 367 2.67 -14.90 24.48
N GLU A 368 3.55 -14.09 25.07
CA GLU A 368 4.02 -14.32 26.44
C GLU A 368 2.86 -14.24 27.46
N LEU A 369 1.99 -13.24 27.32
CA LEU A 369 0.82 -13.11 28.20
C LEU A 369 -0.16 -14.30 28.01
N ARG A 370 -0.35 -14.77 26.77
CA ARG A 370 -1.16 -15.95 26.49
C ARG A 370 -0.59 -17.19 27.17
N LYS A 371 0.70 -17.44 27.00
CA LYS A 371 1.39 -18.58 27.65
C LYS A 371 1.28 -18.54 29.17
N ARG A 372 1.49 -17.38 29.78
CA ARG A 372 1.32 -17.20 31.24
C ARG A 372 -0.12 -17.51 31.67
N LYS A 373 -1.10 -17.00 30.94
CA LYS A 373 -2.53 -17.25 31.20
C LYS A 373 -2.88 -18.74 31.07
N GLU A 374 -2.41 -19.39 30.00
CA GLU A 374 -2.62 -20.83 29.78
C GLU A 374 -2.00 -21.69 30.89
N THR A 375 -0.78 -21.34 31.32
CA THR A 375 -0.10 -22.01 32.43
C THR A 375 -0.89 -21.85 33.74
N GLU A 376 -1.38 -20.64 34.02
CA GLU A 376 -2.14 -20.39 35.24
C GLU A 376 -3.51 -21.10 35.22
N ILE A 377 -4.19 -21.13 34.07
CA ILE A 377 -5.44 -21.89 33.91
C ILE A 377 -5.19 -23.38 34.17
N LYS A 378 -4.09 -23.93 33.65
CA LYS A 378 -3.72 -25.33 33.86
C LYS A 378 -3.49 -25.63 35.33
N ARG A 379 -2.66 -24.82 36.01
CA ARG A 379 -2.39 -24.95 37.46
C ARG A 379 -3.63 -24.84 38.31
N THR A 380 -4.53 -23.90 37.96
CA THR A 380 -5.81 -23.71 38.67
C THR A 380 -6.72 -24.92 38.51
N LYS A 381 -6.80 -25.51 37.30
CA LYS A 381 -7.58 -26.74 37.06
C LYS A 381 -7.01 -27.93 37.82
N GLU A 382 -5.68 -28.13 37.79
CA GLU A 382 -5.00 -29.16 38.56
C GLU A 382 -5.30 -29.06 40.08
N LEU A 383 -5.30 -27.84 40.60
CA LEU A 383 -5.64 -27.58 42.01
C LEU A 383 -7.11 -27.93 42.30
N ALA A 384 -8.03 -27.50 41.43
CA ALA A 384 -9.46 -27.82 41.59
C ALA A 384 -9.73 -29.33 41.55
N ASN A 385 -9.04 -30.05 40.65
CA ASN A 385 -9.17 -31.50 40.53
C ASN A 385 -8.64 -32.24 41.76
N LYS A 386 -7.55 -31.76 42.38
CA LYS A 386 -7.04 -32.29 43.66
C LYS A 386 -7.99 -32.01 44.80
N ALA A 387 -8.57 -30.81 44.86
CA ALA A 387 -9.55 -30.47 45.89
C ALA A 387 -10.82 -31.32 45.80
N GLU A 388 -11.27 -31.65 44.57
CA GLU A 388 -12.40 -32.53 44.37
C GLU A 388 -12.12 -33.96 44.85
N ASP A 389 -10.94 -34.53 44.54
CA ASP A 389 -10.54 -35.84 45.02
C ASP A 389 -10.43 -35.87 46.54
N TYR A 390 -9.88 -34.83 47.17
CA TYR A 390 -9.84 -34.69 48.64
C TYR A 390 -11.25 -34.65 49.25
N ARG A 391 -12.21 -33.97 48.62
CA ARG A 391 -13.61 -33.94 49.06
C ARG A 391 -14.25 -35.33 49.04
N ILE A 392 -14.03 -36.08 47.94
CA ILE A 392 -14.55 -37.47 47.82
C ILE A 392 -13.96 -38.35 48.93
N ALA A 393 -12.66 -38.27 49.22
CA ALA A 393 -12.02 -39.03 50.29
C ALA A 393 -12.61 -38.71 51.68
N ALA A 394 -12.90 -37.43 51.93
CA ALA A 394 -13.53 -36.99 53.17
C ALA A 394 -14.97 -37.49 53.30
N GLU A 395 -15.76 -37.47 52.22
CA GLU A 395 -17.13 -38.01 52.16
C GLU A 395 -17.18 -39.53 52.40
N ILE A 396 -16.24 -40.28 51.81
CA ILE A 396 -16.13 -41.72 52.06
C ILE A 396 -15.82 -42.00 53.54
N ARG A 397 -14.88 -41.28 54.15
CA ARG A 397 -14.56 -41.43 55.59
C ARG A 397 -15.73 -41.08 56.49
N ALA A 398 -16.52 -40.07 56.14
CA ALA A 398 -17.71 -39.70 56.86
C ALA A 398 -18.82 -40.74 56.72
N LEU A 399 -18.96 -41.33 55.53
CA LEU A 399 -19.92 -42.44 55.29
C LEU A 399 -19.57 -43.67 56.14
N ILE A 400 -18.31 -44.09 56.14
CA ILE A 400 -17.82 -45.22 56.98
C ILE A 400 -18.20 -44.98 58.46
N PHE A 401 -17.94 -43.78 58.98
CA PHE A 401 -18.31 -43.43 60.37
C PHE A 401 -19.80 -43.51 60.62
N ALA A 402 -20.65 -42.96 59.73
CA ALA A 402 -22.09 -42.96 59.90
C ALA A 402 -22.69 -44.38 59.83
N MET A 403 -22.16 -45.27 59.00
CA MET A 403 -22.61 -46.66 58.89
C MET A 403 -22.25 -47.46 60.15
N ILE A 404 -21.05 -47.24 60.70
CA ILE A 404 -20.61 -47.89 61.97
C ILE A 404 -21.54 -47.40 63.10
N GLU A 405 -21.82 -46.11 63.20
CA GLU A 405 -22.65 -45.53 64.25
C GLU A 405 -24.08 -46.07 64.20
N LYS A 406 -24.65 -46.27 63.03
CA LYS A 406 -25.98 -46.84 62.81
C LYS A 406 -26.11 -48.35 62.97
N GLY A 407 -24.98 -49.05 63.05
CA GLY A 407 -24.95 -50.51 63.08
C GLY A 407 -25.48 -51.16 61.80
N ASP A 408 -25.10 -50.60 60.65
CA ASP A 408 -25.52 -51.07 59.33
C ASP A 408 -24.88 -52.45 59.05
N GLU A 409 -25.73 -53.38 58.57
CA GLU A 409 -25.32 -54.75 58.32
C GLU A 409 -24.31 -54.91 57.22
N GLU A 410 -24.20 -53.94 56.30
CA GLU A 410 -23.22 -53.90 55.25
C GLU A 410 -21.82 -53.46 55.77
N ALA A 411 -21.72 -52.79 56.90
CA ALA A 411 -20.48 -52.29 57.50
C ALA A 411 -19.72 -53.44 58.20
N THR A 412 -19.40 -54.46 57.43
CA THR A 412 -18.53 -55.55 57.93
C THR A 412 -17.07 -55.07 58.11
N PRO A 413 -16.25 -55.69 58.99
CA PRO A 413 -14.87 -55.30 59.17
C PRO A 413 -14.08 -55.24 57.85
N GLU A 414 -14.31 -56.20 56.97
CA GLU A 414 -13.65 -56.29 55.65
C GLU A 414 -14.08 -55.16 54.72
N TRP A 415 -15.37 -54.81 54.71
CA TRP A 415 -15.87 -53.67 53.92
C TRP A 415 -15.28 -52.35 54.45
N ILE A 416 -15.23 -52.17 55.76
CA ILE A 416 -14.63 -50.98 56.39
C ILE A 416 -13.21 -50.79 56.00
N GLU A 417 -12.41 -51.87 56.02
CA GLU A 417 -11.00 -51.83 55.63
C GLU A 417 -10.83 -51.46 54.13
N TRP A 418 -11.58 -52.11 53.25
CA TRP A 418 -11.66 -51.82 51.84
C TRP A 418 -12.05 -50.34 51.56
N ALA A 419 -13.10 -49.85 52.23
CA ALA A 419 -13.58 -48.49 52.03
C ALA A 419 -12.55 -47.45 52.52
N LYS A 420 -11.81 -47.71 53.61
CA LYS A 420 -10.71 -46.87 54.06
C LYS A 420 -9.59 -46.81 53.04
N GLU A 421 -9.22 -47.95 52.46
CA GLU A 421 -8.19 -47.99 51.40
C GLU A 421 -8.61 -47.19 50.16
N LYS A 422 -9.90 -47.25 49.77
CA LYS A 422 -10.44 -46.41 48.68
C LYS A 422 -10.42 -44.93 49.02
N ALA A 423 -10.77 -44.57 50.29
CA ALA A 423 -10.65 -43.18 50.72
C ALA A 423 -9.22 -42.66 50.62
N ASP A 424 -8.22 -43.48 51.01
CA ASP A 424 -6.79 -43.13 50.91
C ASP A 424 -6.29 -43.06 49.47
N TRP A 425 -6.86 -43.86 48.58
CA TRP A 425 -6.59 -43.79 47.13
C TRP A 425 -7.13 -42.50 46.50
N TYR A 426 -8.28 -42.00 46.97
CA TYR A 426 -8.85 -40.70 46.55
C TYR A 426 -8.12 -39.51 47.18
N ASP A 427 -7.46 -39.68 48.32
CA ASP A 427 -6.86 -38.58 49.07
C ASP A 427 -5.52 -38.14 48.46
N PRO A 428 -5.42 -36.92 47.85
CA PRO A 428 -4.16 -36.45 47.26
C PRO A 428 -3.05 -36.21 48.27
N THR A 429 -3.38 -36.17 49.59
CA THR A 429 -2.38 -35.97 50.67
C THR A 429 -1.74 -37.29 51.11
N VAL A 430 -2.47 -38.42 50.97
CA VAL A 430 -2.00 -39.77 51.26
C VAL A 430 -1.48 -40.43 49.96
N ALA A 431 -2.20 -40.24 48.87
CA ALA A 431 -1.87 -40.73 47.53
C ALA A 431 -1.49 -42.22 47.48
N ARG A 432 -2.27 -43.09 48.20
CA ARG A 432 -2.08 -44.54 48.23
C ARG A 432 -2.27 -45.14 46.85
N GLU A 433 -1.43 -46.07 46.47
CA GLU A 433 -1.59 -46.88 45.26
C GLU A 433 -2.52 -48.06 45.56
N ASP A 434 -3.52 -48.26 44.69
CA ASP A 434 -4.50 -49.34 44.80
C ASP A 434 -4.00 -50.57 44.01
N GLU A 435 -4.14 -51.78 44.55
CA GLU A 435 -3.70 -53.03 43.93
C GLU A 435 -4.30 -53.26 42.53
N TYR A 436 -5.58 -52.88 42.33
CA TYR A 436 -6.30 -53.11 41.09
C TYR A 436 -6.40 -51.86 40.21
N LEU A 437 -6.58 -50.69 40.79
CA LEU A 437 -6.77 -49.42 40.08
C LEU A 437 -5.46 -48.66 39.82
N GLY A 438 -4.36 -49.08 40.47
CA GLY A 438 -3.09 -48.44 40.36
C GLY A 438 -3.03 -47.03 40.98
N LYS A 439 -2.09 -46.21 40.53
CA LYS A 439 -1.89 -44.85 41.04
C LYS A 439 -2.90 -43.86 40.42
N ARG A 440 -3.58 -43.09 41.25
CA ARG A 440 -4.52 -42.05 40.81
C ARG A 440 -3.75 -40.75 40.49
N ASP A 441 -3.97 -40.20 39.28
CA ASP A 441 -3.47 -38.87 38.91
C ASP A 441 -4.49 -37.78 39.34
N HIS A 442 -4.29 -37.22 40.51
CA HIS A 442 -5.20 -36.23 41.09
C HIS A 442 -5.28 -34.93 40.32
N GLY A 443 -4.34 -34.63 39.43
CA GLY A 443 -4.33 -33.40 38.63
C GLY A 443 -5.23 -33.45 37.39
N LYS A 444 -5.59 -34.65 36.93
CA LYS A 444 -6.44 -34.85 35.76
C LYS A 444 -7.89 -34.54 35.99
N ASP A 445 -8.62 -34.27 34.92
CA ASP A 445 -10.07 -34.02 34.95
C ASP A 445 -10.85 -35.30 35.33
N LYS A 446 -12.04 -35.12 35.92
CA LYS A 446 -12.88 -36.23 36.37
C LYS A 446 -13.15 -37.28 35.27
N SER A 447 -13.38 -36.84 34.04
CA SER A 447 -13.58 -37.73 32.89
C SER A 447 -12.36 -38.56 32.48
N GLU A 448 -11.16 -38.13 32.81
CA GLU A 448 -9.92 -38.86 32.55
C GLU A 448 -9.49 -39.77 33.71
N LYS A 449 -10.04 -39.53 34.90
CA LYS A 449 -9.82 -40.29 36.12
C LYS A 449 -10.89 -41.33 36.36
N ASP A 450 -11.85 -41.49 35.46
CA ASP A 450 -12.97 -42.43 35.57
C ASP A 450 -12.42 -43.87 35.64
N PRO A 451 -12.77 -44.65 36.69
CA PRO A 451 -12.32 -46.05 36.84
C PRO A 451 -12.67 -46.90 35.61
N ASP A 452 -13.78 -46.65 34.93
CA ASP A 452 -14.19 -47.41 33.73
C ASP A 452 -13.18 -47.25 32.58
N LYS A 453 -12.53 -46.07 32.45
CA LYS A 453 -11.51 -45.85 31.43
C LYS A 453 -10.15 -46.51 31.78
N LEU A 454 -9.91 -46.84 33.05
CA LEU A 454 -8.68 -47.54 33.44
C LEU A 454 -8.67 -48.98 32.92
N ILE A 455 -9.86 -49.53 32.61
CA ILE A 455 -9.98 -50.90 32.03
C ILE A 455 -9.61 -50.88 30.54
N GLU A 456 -9.94 -49.82 29.78
CA GLU A 456 -9.67 -49.73 28.35
C GLU A 456 -8.20 -49.57 28.02
N THR A 457 -7.38 -48.95 28.90
CA THR A 457 -5.97 -48.73 28.65
C THR A 457 -5.09 -49.98 28.82
N ARG A 458 -5.55 -51.01 29.49
CA ARG A 458 -4.81 -52.30 29.66
C ARG A 458 -5.04 -53.32 28.53
N SER A 459 -5.99 -53.09 27.63
CA SER A 459 -6.31 -54.04 26.55
C SER A 459 -5.41 -54.01 25.32
N TRP A 460 -4.39 -53.14 25.25
CA TRP A 460 -3.55 -52.94 24.04
C TRP A 460 -2.14 -53.50 24.14
N TYR A 461 -1.82 -54.29 25.20
CA TYR A 461 -0.53 -54.97 25.29
C TYR A 461 -0.71 -56.45 25.57
N TRP A 462 -1.20 -57.18 24.60
CA TRP A 462 -1.00 -58.64 24.40
C TRP A 462 -0.86 -58.91 22.92
#